data_98f4d1f77906a288dc555e64e321ba98
#
_entry.id   98f4d1f77906a288dc555e64e321ba98
#
_cell.length_a   1.000
_cell.length_b   1.000
_cell.length_c   1.000
_cell.angle_alpha   90.00
_cell.angle_beta   90.00
_cell.angle_gamma   90.00
#
_symmetry.space_group_name_H-M   'P 1'
#
loop_
_entity.id
_entity.type
_entity.pdbx_description
1 polymer ?
#
loop_
_entity_poly.entity_id
_entity_poly.type
_entity_poly.pdbx_seq_one_letter_code
_entity_poly.pdbx_strand_id
1 'polypeptide(L)'
;MLAVARRQLDQLDLVHQQTVTARVTEVLVTRKGLPEQLTLDIQGRSLRVQAALGDTALEAGDLVRLMRSHNELQLIGKLAATSHQQVAQALAQRLAWQHRPDTALAQLLAAVDQGVRTPTSAPGTPPQALPVEVRQAIQGLLALVPGSTELTSEAGNTGTRSGLIKQWLKGSGLFAESQLVRTPETATTDTKFAIGRIITALLASQQAPPTEFNRLTPLASHELVQAPLQFPNTLPAPAPMASHPPPTAGQLLKLMAGVLNRLTVNQLHSQILSTRGSSDGPAQATWLFDLPWLSPLGEPKLAQIRIEHQDHRGPQTSAARATVTEWYLNLALEPDHTGPLHFEVRLRQESVSARVWAERPATLRRIHDGLPALRQGLGALGLEVGEVDCKQGSPHNRRTQLEQRMVDTKA
;
A
#
# COMPACT_ATOMS: atom_id res chain seq x y z
N MET A 1 -16.50 0.53 37.71
CA MET A 1 -17.60 1.51 37.58
C MET A 1 -17.03 2.84 37.15
N LEU A 2 -17.71 3.55 36.27
CA LEU A 2 -17.24 4.81 35.71
C LEU A 2 -18.18 5.91 36.24
N ALA A 3 -17.71 6.78 37.12
CA ALA A 3 -18.52 7.88 37.65
C ALA A 3 -18.58 9.04 36.63
N VAL A 4 -19.78 9.45 36.29
CA VAL A 4 -20.07 10.52 35.31
C VAL A 4 -21.05 11.51 35.89
N ALA A 5 -20.88 12.77 35.54
CA ALA A 5 -21.87 13.78 35.93
C ALA A 5 -23.23 13.48 35.27
N ARG A 6 -24.30 13.42 36.08
CA ARG A 6 -25.67 13.09 35.62
C ARG A 6 -26.09 13.89 34.38
N ARG A 7 -25.76 15.19 34.34
CA ARG A 7 -26.08 16.07 33.19
C ARG A 7 -25.44 15.62 31.88
N GLN A 8 -24.25 14.99 31.93
CA GLN A 8 -23.55 14.52 30.74
C GLN A 8 -24.17 13.22 30.21
N LEU A 9 -24.67 12.37 31.10
CA LEU A 9 -25.38 11.14 30.71
C LEU A 9 -26.75 11.44 30.09
N ASP A 10 -27.45 12.45 30.63
CA ASP A 10 -28.75 12.87 30.12
C ASP A 10 -28.64 13.54 28.73
N GLN A 11 -27.51 14.17 28.44
CA GLN A 11 -27.23 14.73 27.10
C GLN A 11 -26.95 13.65 26.02
N LEU A 12 -26.66 12.41 26.42
CA LEU A 12 -26.40 11.30 25.52
C LEU A 12 -27.66 10.48 25.17
N ASP A 13 -28.84 10.88 25.70
CA ASP A 13 -30.12 10.18 25.52
C ASP A 13 -30.10 8.66 25.82
N LEU A 14 -29.17 8.24 26.70
CA LEU A 14 -29.04 6.85 27.07
C LEU A 14 -30.12 6.47 28.09
N VAL A 15 -30.91 5.45 27.77
CA VAL A 15 -31.90 4.90 28.69
C VAL A 15 -31.23 3.97 29.72
N HIS A 16 -31.83 3.84 30.92
CA HIS A 16 -31.37 2.91 31.94
C HIS A 16 -31.25 1.49 31.39
N GLN A 17 -30.16 0.80 31.68
CA GLN A 17 -29.76 -0.52 31.14
C GLN A 17 -29.49 -0.59 29.65
N GLN A 18 -29.47 0.54 28.97
CA GLN A 18 -29.07 0.56 27.57
C GLN A 18 -27.56 0.37 27.43
N THR A 19 -27.17 -0.51 26.51
CA THR A 19 -25.77 -0.69 26.15
C THR A 19 -25.38 0.20 25.01
N VAL A 20 -24.19 0.81 25.10
CA VAL A 20 -23.60 1.69 24.08
C VAL A 20 -22.15 1.29 23.85
N THR A 21 -21.70 1.44 22.61
CA THR A 21 -20.29 1.28 22.27
C THR A 21 -19.62 2.66 22.36
N ALA A 22 -18.48 2.70 23.04
CA ALA A 22 -17.64 3.88 23.17
C ALA A 22 -16.22 3.58 22.71
N ARG A 23 -15.54 4.60 22.20
CA ARG A 23 -14.11 4.53 21.91
C ARG A 23 -13.34 5.25 23.03
N VAL A 24 -12.30 4.63 23.53
CA VAL A 24 -11.36 5.27 24.45
C VAL A 24 -10.46 6.20 23.63
N THR A 25 -10.53 7.51 23.87
CA THR A 25 -9.69 8.50 23.17
C THR A 25 -8.43 8.82 23.95
N GLU A 26 -8.51 8.79 25.29
CA GLU A 26 -7.38 9.11 26.15
C GLU A 26 -7.47 8.32 27.45
N VAL A 27 -6.33 7.87 27.96
CA VAL A 27 -6.20 7.21 29.27
C VAL A 27 -5.21 7.99 30.10
N LEU A 28 -5.68 8.61 31.21
CA LEU A 28 -4.82 9.25 32.19
C LEU A 28 -4.53 8.27 33.31
N VAL A 29 -3.25 7.93 33.48
CA VAL A 29 -2.77 6.94 34.45
C VAL A 29 -2.14 7.65 35.64
N THR A 30 -2.47 7.22 36.85
CA THR A 30 -1.80 7.71 38.07
C THR A 30 -0.35 7.26 38.18
N ARG A 31 0.42 7.91 39.07
CA ARG A 31 1.80 7.48 39.42
C ARG A 31 1.93 6.02 39.89
N LYS A 32 0.82 5.36 40.23
CA LYS A 32 0.77 3.94 40.64
C LYS A 32 0.41 3.00 39.48
N GLY A 33 0.29 3.50 38.22
CA GLY A 33 0.00 2.67 37.07
C GLY A 33 -1.47 2.28 36.88
N LEU A 34 -2.38 2.76 37.75
CA LEU A 34 -3.83 2.54 37.61
C LEU A 34 -4.47 3.65 36.81
N PRO A 35 -5.36 3.35 35.85
CA PRO A 35 -6.08 4.37 35.11
C PRO A 35 -7.04 5.12 36.03
N GLU A 36 -6.90 6.45 36.11
CA GLU A 36 -7.68 7.32 36.99
C GLU A 36 -8.80 8.04 36.22
N GLN A 37 -8.53 8.43 34.99
CA GLN A 37 -9.51 9.07 34.13
C GLN A 37 -9.42 8.53 32.72
N LEU A 38 -10.59 8.37 32.10
CA LEU A 38 -10.75 7.99 30.71
C LEU A 38 -11.52 9.07 29.98
N THR A 39 -11.09 9.40 28.78
CA THR A 39 -11.90 10.17 27.83
C THR A 39 -12.49 9.18 26.84
N LEU A 40 -13.82 9.14 26.77
CA LEU A 40 -14.58 8.25 25.90
C LEU A 40 -15.28 9.06 24.83
N ASP A 41 -15.23 8.61 23.59
CA ASP A 41 -16.06 9.10 22.50
C ASP A 41 -17.29 8.19 22.35
N ILE A 42 -18.47 8.77 22.52
CA ILE A 42 -19.75 8.10 22.35
C ILE A 42 -20.51 8.85 21.27
N GLN A 43 -20.66 8.24 20.08
CA GLN A 43 -21.39 8.84 18.95
C GLN A 43 -20.89 10.25 18.55
N GLY A 44 -19.56 10.48 18.60
CA GLY A 44 -18.96 11.78 18.27
C GLY A 44 -18.96 12.79 19.41
N ARG A 45 -19.42 12.43 20.61
CA ARG A 45 -19.37 13.25 21.82
C ARG A 45 -18.33 12.74 22.79
N SER A 46 -17.44 13.64 23.20
CA SER A 46 -16.37 13.30 24.14
C SER A 46 -16.86 13.39 25.58
N LEU A 47 -16.68 12.34 26.35
CA LEU A 47 -17.09 12.20 27.74
C LEU A 47 -15.88 11.84 28.63
N ARG A 48 -15.62 12.66 29.64
CA ARG A 48 -14.61 12.34 30.69
C ARG A 48 -15.26 11.58 31.82
N VAL A 49 -14.66 10.45 32.16
CA VAL A 49 -15.15 9.58 33.24
C VAL A 49 -14.02 9.24 34.19
N GLN A 50 -14.31 9.23 35.49
CA GLN A 50 -13.39 8.65 36.46
C GLN A 50 -13.52 7.13 36.46
N ALA A 51 -12.42 6.43 36.33
CA ALA A 51 -12.42 4.99 36.13
C ALA A 51 -11.87 4.23 37.35
N ALA A 52 -12.69 3.35 37.88
CA ALA A 52 -12.22 2.27 38.75
C ALA A 52 -12.31 0.97 37.93
N LEU A 53 -11.24 0.66 37.18
CA LEU A 53 -11.24 -0.40 36.16
C LEU A 53 -10.76 -1.76 36.67
N GLY A 54 -10.31 -1.88 37.93
CA GLY A 54 -9.68 -3.10 38.41
C GLY A 54 -8.48 -3.50 37.52
N ASP A 55 -8.35 -4.78 37.19
CA ASP A 55 -7.23 -5.31 36.39
C ASP A 55 -7.42 -5.16 34.88
N THR A 56 -8.43 -4.41 34.40
CA THR A 56 -8.68 -4.25 32.98
C THR A 56 -7.79 -3.15 32.39
N ALA A 57 -6.77 -3.54 31.64
CA ALA A 57 -5.93 -2.61 30.89
C ALA A 57 -6.69 -2.07 29.68
N LEU A 58 -6.94 -0.76 29.65
CA LEU A 58 -7.50 -0.04 28.50
C LEU A 58 -6.45 0.89 27.92
N GLU A 59 -6.41 0.94 26.59
CA GLU A 59 -5.53 1.82 25.84
C GLU A 59 -6.33 2.79 24.97
N ALA A 60 -5.70 3.90 24.59
CA ALA A 60 -6.31 4.82 23.63
C ALA A 60 -6.54 4.10 22.28
N GLY A 61 -7.76 4.20 21.77
CA GLY A 61 -8.20 3.50 20.55
C GLY A 61 -9.10 2.29 20.82
N ASP A 62 -9.13 1.77 22.06
CA ASP A 62 -9.96 0.63 22.42
C ASP A 62 -11.45 0.91 22.26
N LEU A 63 -12.19 -0.06 21.75
CA LEU A 63 -13.64 -0.06 21.77
C LEU A 63 -14.13 -0.80 23.01
N VAL A 64 -15.01 -0.17 23.74
CA VAL A 64 -15.60 -0.71 24.97
C VAL A 64 -17.12 -0.71 24.86
N ARG A 65 -17.74 -1.73 25.41
CA ARG A 65 -19.19 -1.79 25.61
C ARG A 65 -19.52 -1.31 27.00
N LEU A 66 -20.33 -0.28 27.08
CA LEU A 66 -20.76 0.34 28.32
C LEU A 66 -22.26 0.13 28.49
N MET A 67 -22.72 0.05 29.73
CA MET A 67 -24.14 0.01 30.06
C MET A 67 -24.42 1.11 31.07
N ARG A 68 -25.48 1.90 30.86
CA ARG A 68 -25.93 2.89 31.85
C ARG A 68 -26.59 2.19 33.01
N SER A 69 -26.03 2.35 34.19
CA SER A 69 -26.63 1.92 35.45
C SER A 69 -26.83 3.14 36.33
N HIS A 70 -28.08 3.67 36.38
CA HIS A 70 -28.43 4.88 37.08
C HIS A 70 -27.59 6.11 36.63
N ASN A 71 -26.69 6.60 37.47
CA ASN A 71 -25.83 7.77 37.22
C ASN A 71 -24.38 7.34 36.84
N GLU A 72 -24.15 6.08 36.58
CA GLU A 72 -22.83 5.51 36.29
C GLU A 72 -22.84 4.76 34.96
N LEU A 73 -21.70 4.70 34.33
CA LEU A 73 -21.45 3.81 33.19
C LEU A 73 -20.70 2.59 33.71
N GLN A 74 -21.26 1.42 33.49
CA GLN A 74 -20.63 0.16 33.80
C GLN A 74 -19.92 -0.39 32.55
N LEU A 75 -18.63 -0.68 32.68
CA LEU A 75 -17.88 -1.36 31.65
C LEU A 75 -18.32 -2.84 31.61
N ILE A 76 -18.97 -3.24 30.53
CA ILE A 76 -19.36 -4.65 30.31
C ILE A 76 -18.18 -5.45 29.80
N GLY A 77 -17.36 -4.84 28.94
CA GLY A 77 -16.16 -5.48 28.41
C GLY A 77 -15.46 -4.67 27.31
N LYS A 78 -14.24 -5.04 27.02
CA LYS A 78 -13.48 -4.56 25.88
C LYS A 78 -13.95 -5.32 24.64
N LEU A 79 -14.36 -4.59 23.60
CA LEU A 79 -14.67 -5.19 22.31
C LEU A 79 -13.36 -5.49 21.59
N ALA A 80 -13.22 -6.68 21.04
CA ALA A 80 -12.12 -6.96 20.13
C ALA A 80 -12.17 -5.96 18.97
N ALA A 81 -11.01 -5.40 18.60
CA ALA A 81 -10.91 -4.52 17.44
C ALA A 81 -11.48 -5.24 16.22
N THR A 82 -12.33 -4.56 15.43
CA THR A 82 -12.85 -5.14 14.19
C THR A 82 -11.68 -5.45 13.26
N SER A 83 -11.86 -6.41 12.36
CA SER A 83 -10.85 -6.73 11.34
C SER A 83 -10.38 -5.48 10.58
N HIS A 84 -11.30 -4.58 10.28
CA HIS A 84 -10.99 -3.30 9.63
C HIS A 84 -10.09 -2.40 10.50
N GLN A 85 -10.34 -2.31 11.79
CA GLN A 85 -9.52 -1.53 12.72
C GLN A 85 -8.12 -2.11 12.89
N GLN A 86 -8.00 -3.43 12.96
CA GLN A 86 -6.70 -4.11 13.01
C GLN A 86 -5.89 -3.84 11.75
N VAL A 87 -6.52 -3.89 10.57
CA VAL A 87 -5.86 -3.57 9.29
C VAL A 87 -5.45 -2.10 9.25
N ALA A 88 -6.30 -1.17 9.68
CA ALA A 88 -5.98 0.26 9.73
C ALA A 88 -4.81 0.57 10.69
N GLN A 89 -4.79 -0.07 11.85
CA GLN A 89 -3.70 0.06 12.81
C GLN A 89 -2.39 -0.52 12.27
N ALA A 90 -2.43 -1.72 11.68
CA ALA A 90 -1.27 -2.34 11.05
C ALA A 90 -0.71 -1.48 9.91
N LEU A 91 -1.60 -0.84 9.11
CA LEU A 91 -1.21 0.09 8.06
C LEU A 91 -0.52 1.33 8.63
N ALA A 92 -1.11 1.96 9.67
CA ALA A 92 -0.55 3.16 10.30
C ALA A 92 0.88 2.91 10.85
N GLN A 93 1.11 1.76 11.48
CA GLN A 93 2.43 1.38 12.00
C GLN A 93 3.51 1.22 10.92
N ARG A 94 3.12 0.92 9.68
CA ARG A 94 4.04 0.64 8.58
C ARG A 94 4.29 1.83 7.65
N LEU A 95 3.44 2.86 7.70
CA LEU A 95 3.52 4.00 6.77
C LEU A 95 4.88 4.69 6.76
N ALA A 96 5.51 4.87 7.92
CA ALA A 96 6.79 5.56 8.04
C ALA A 96 7.98 4.79 7.45
N TRP A 97 7.85 3.48 7.24
CA TRP A 97 8.96 2.56 6.99
C TRP A 97 8.99 2.00 5.57
N GLN A 98 8.69 2.82 4.58
CA GLN A 98 8.55 2.39 3.19
C GLN A 98 9.71 2.84 2.32
N HIS A 99 10.11 2.00 1.35
CA HIS A 99 11.01 2.38 0.27
C HIS A 99 10.39 2.01 -1.09
N ARG A 100 10.67 2.85 -2.08
CA ARG A 100 10.26 2.61 -3.47
C ARG A 100 11.01 1.41 -4.05
N PRO A 101 10.31 0.49 -4.76
CA PRO A 101 10.95 -0.66 -5.39
C PRO A 101 11.98 -0.29 -6.47
N ASP A 102 11.72 0.74 -7.27
CA ASP A 102 12.66 1.22 -8.31
C ASP A 102 13.97 1.74 -7.72
N THR A 103 13.89 2.57 -6.67
CA THR A 103 15.07 3.07 -5.95
C THR A 103 15.88 1.92 -5.34
N ALA A 104 15.19 0.94 -4.77
CA ALA A 104 15.83 -0.23 -4.19
C ALA A 104 16.54 -1.08 -5.24
N LEU A 105 15.90 -1.32 -6.38
CA LEU A 105 16.52 -2.03 -7.51
C LEU A 105 17.74 -1.29 -8.04
N ALA A 106 17.67 0.04 -8.17
CA ALA A 106 18.81 0.84 -8.60
C ALA A 106 20.01 0.70 -7.66
N GLN A 107 19.77 0.69 -6.33
CA GLN A 107 20.84 0.47 -5.35
C GLN A 107 21.37 -0.97 -5.36
N LEU A 108 20.52 -1.97 -5.62
CA LEU A 108 20.96 -3.36 -5.79
C LEU A 108 21.85 -3.51 -7.04
N LEU A 109 21.46 -2.91 -8.17
CA LEU A 109 22.28 -2.88 -9.38
C LEU A 109 23.62 -2.22 -9.13
N ALA A 110 23.63 -1.07 -8.49
CA ALA A 110 24.89 -0.39 -8.12
C ALA A 110 25.76 -1.24 -7.19
N ALA A 111 25.17 -1.98 -6.25
CA ALA A 111 25.90 -2.89 -5.39
C ALA A 111 26.48 -4.10 -6.14
N VAL A 112 25.80 -4.57 -7.18
CA VAL A 112 26.33 -5.64 -8.05
C VAL A 112 27.54 -5.15 -8.85
N ASP A 113 27.47 -3.93 -9.39
CA ASP A 113 28.50 -3.34 -10.24
C ASP A 113 29.70 -2.83 -9.44
N GLN A 114 29.46 -2.09 -8.35
CA GLN A 114 30.49 -1.41 -7.56
C GLN A 114 30.94 -2.19 -6.33
N GLY A 115 30.16 -3.19 -5.91
CA GLY A 115 30.38 -3.90 -4.65
C GLY A 115 29.73 -3.20 -3.44
N VAL A 116 30.04 -3.72 -2.25
CA VAL A 116 29.56 -3.24 -0.96
C VAL A 116 30.71 -2.78 -0.07
N ARG A 117 30.46 -1.78 0.79
CA ARG A 117 31.44 -1.35 1.79
C ARG A 117 31.25 -2.12 3.09
N THR A 118 32.35 -2.44 3.76
CA THR A 118 32.28 -2.97 5.13
C THR A 118 32.12 -1.78 6.11
N PRO A 119 31.35 -1.92 7.19
CA PRO A 119 31.13 -0.82 8.15
C PRO A 119 32.42 -0.27 8.79
N THR A 120 33.46 -1.09 8.85
CA THR A 120 34.77 -0.77 9.46
C THR A 120 35.82 -0.30 8.46
N SER A 121 35.47 -0.15 7.17
CA SER A 121 36.43 0.29 6.16
C SER A 121 36.85 1.74 6.36
N ALA A 122 38.15 1.99 6.36
CA ALA A 122 38.71 3.34 6.34
C ALA A 122 38.27 4.10 5.06
N PRO A 123 38.21 5.45 5.09
CA PRO A 123 37.97 6.24 3.90
C PRO A 123 38.99 5.91 2.83
N GLY A 124 38.52 5.51 1.61
CA GLY A 124 39.40 5.13 0.51
C GLY A 124 39.64 3.62 0.31
N THR A 125 39.14 2.75 1.21
CA THR A 125 39.17 1.30 0.99
C THR A 125 38.25 0.94 -0.20
N PRO A 126 38.73 0.16 -1.17
CA PRO A 126 37.89 -0.31 -2.29
C PRO A 126 36.71 -1.14 -1.78
N PRO A 127 35.53 -1.01 -2.41
CA PRO A 127 34.39 -1.83 -2.05
C PRO A 127 34.64 -3.32 -2.33
N GLN A 128 34.09 -4.17 -1.51
CA GLN A 128 34.20 -5.63 -1.67
C GLN A 128 33.11 -6.13 -2.61
N ALA A 129 33.44 -7.05 -3.51
CA ALA A 129 32.45 -7.68 -4.37
C ALA A 129 31.41 -8.45 -3.54
N LEU A 130 30.15 -8.38 -3.98
CA LEU A 130 29.06 -9.15 -3.37
C LEU A 130 29.35 -10.67 -3.48
N PRO A 131 29.01 -11.45 -2.44
CA PRO A 131 29.03 -12.91 -2.51
C PRO A 131 28.22 -13.46 -3.69
N VAL A 132 28.61 -14.62 -4.22
CA VAL A 132 27.98 -15.20 -5.40
C VAL A 132 26.48 -15.48 -5.16
N GLU A 133 26.14 -15.97 -3.98
CA GLU A 133 24.76 -16.30 -3.59
C GLU A 133 23.88 -15.04 -3.58
N VAL A 134 24.42 -13.91 -3.08
CA VAL A 134 23.70 -12.63 -3.08
C VAL A 134 23.49 -12.13 -4.51
N ARG A 135 24.52 -12.19 -5.35
CA ARG A 135 24.40 -11.80 -6.76
C ARG A 135 23.38 -12.65 -7.51
N GLN A 136 23.38 -13.96 -7.30
CA GLN A 136 22.39 -14.88 -7.89
C GLN A 136 20.96 -14.55 -7.42
N ALA A 137 20.77 -14.25 -6.13
CA ALA A 137 19.48 -13.86 -5.61
C ALA A 137 18.98 -12.52 -6.22
N ILE A 138 19.88 -11.54 -6.41
CA ILE A 138 19.57 -10.27 -7.08
C ILE A 138 19.21 -10.52 -8.56
N GLN A 139 19.98 -11.33 -9.27
CA GLN A 139 19.67 -11.72 -10.65
C GLN A 139 18.31 -12.40 -10.77
N GLY A 140 17.96 -13.26 -9.79
CA GLY A 140 16.65 -13.89 -9.71
C GLY A 140 15.51 -12.88 -9.51
N LEU A 141 15.72 -11.78 -8.79
CA LEU A 141 14.75 -10.70 -8.69
C LEU A 141 14.66 -9.90 -10.00
N LEU A 142 15.80 -9.58 -10.62
CA LEU A 142 15.84 -8.83 -11.89
C LEU A 142 15.15 -9.59 -13.02
N ALA A 143 15.23 -10.92 -13.04
CA ALA A 143 14.54 -11.75 -14.03
C ALA A 143 12.99 -11.67 -13.93
N LEU A 144 12.44 -11.16 -12.82
CA LEU A 144 11.01 -10.92 -12.66
C LEU A 144 10.58 -9.51 -13.10
N VAL A 145 11.55 -8.63 -13.38
CA VAL A 145 11.30 -7.24 -13.75
C VAL A 145 11.36 -7.12 -15.27
N PRO A 146 10.23 -6.86 -15.96
CA PRO A 146 10.23 -6.79 -17.41
C PRO A 146 10.99 -5.57 -17.92
N GLY A 147 11.64 -5.72 -19.07
CA GLY A 147 12.21 -4.61 -19.81
C GLY A 147 11.16 -3.85 -20.63
N SER A 148 11.39 -2.56 -20.86
CA SER A 148 10.50 -1.74 -21.70
C SER A 148 10.33 -2.30 -23.11
N THR A 149 11.38 -2.91 -23.67
CA THR A 149 11.33 -3.55 -24.99
C THR A 149 10.36 -4.75 -25.02
N GLU A 150 10.30 -5.53 -23.94
CA GLU A 150 9.35 -6.64 -23.81
C GLU A 150 7.91 -6.16 -23.68
N LEU A 151 7.71 -5.04 -22.98
CA LEU A 151 6.39 -4.43 -22.81
C LEU A 151 5.87 -3.76 -24.10
N THR A 152 6.77 -3.23 -24.95
CA THR A 152 6.41 -2.46 -26.16
C THR A 152 6.60 -3.21 -27.46
N SER A 153 7.22 -4.40 -27.46
CA SER A 153 7.54 -5.17 -28.68
C SER A 153 6.29 -5.46 -29.52
N GLU A 154 6.27 -4.96 -30.75
CA GLU A 154 5.20 -5.23 -31.71
C GLU A 154 5.28 -6.65 -32.30
N ALA A 155 6.43 -7.30 -32.21
CA ALA A 155 6.70 -8.63 -32.78
C ALA A 155 5.99 -9.79 -32.04
N GLY A 156 5.42 -9.55 -30.85
CA GLY A 156 4.70 -10.55 -30.06
C GLY A 156 3.21 -10.57 -30.39
N ASN A 157 2.65 -11.77 -30.56
CA ASN A 157 1.20 -11.97 -30.60
C ASN A 157 0.54 -11.31 -29.36
N THR A 158 -0.63 -10.68 -29.54
CA THR A 158 -1.39 -10.01 -28.45
C THR A 158 -1.55 -10.92 -27.22
N GLY A 159 -1.66 -12.23 -27.41
CA GLY A 159 -1.71 -13.22 -26.34
C GLY A 159 -0.43 -13.31 -25.49
N THR A 160 0.74 -13.13 -26.09
CA THR A 160 2.02 -13.17 -25.39
C THR A 160 2.19 -11.96 -24.48
N ARG A 161 1.83 -10.75 -24.95
CA ARG A 161 1.88 -9.51 -24.14
C ARG A 161 0.90 -9.53 -22.98
N SER A 162 -0.33 -9.97 -23.22
CA SER A 162 -1.32 -10.09 -22.14
C SER A 162 -0.88 -11.12 -21.09
N GLY A 163 -0.20 -12.20 -21.51
CA GLY A 163 0.41 -13.19 -20.62
C GLY A 163 1.50 -12.58 -19.75
N LEU A 164 2.40 -11.80 -20.35
CA LEU A 164 3.49 -11.12 -19.64
C LEU A 164 2.94 -10.10 -18.60
N ILE A 165 1.97 -9.27 -18.97
CA ILE A 165 1.35 -8.33 -18.05
C ILE A 165 0.62 -9.06 -16.91
N LYS A 166 -0.10 -10.15 -17.21
CA LYS A 166 -0.73 -10.99 -16.17
C LYS A 166 0.30 -11.60 -15.23
N GLN A 167 1.41 -12.09 -15.74
CA GLN A 167 2.50 -12.64 -14.94
C GLN A 167 3.12 -11.54 -14.06
N TRP A 168 3.39 -10.37 -14.61
CA TRP A 168 3.94 -9.22 -13.90
C TRP A 168 3.03 -8.78 -12.74
N LEU A 169 1.71 -8.65 -12.99
CA LEU A 169 0.73 -8.35 -11.95
C LEU A 169 0.66 -9.45 -10.87
N LYS A 170 0.63 -10.72 -11.28
CA LYS A 170 0.61 -11.85 -10.35
C LYS A 170 1.87 -11.92 -9.49
N GLY A 171 3.03 -11.69 -10.09
CA GLY A 171 4.32 -11.72 -9.43
C GLY A 171 4.68 -10.45 -8.66
N SER A 172 3.77 -9.49 -8.54
CA SER A 172 4.01 -8.19 -7.88
C SER A 172 4.25 -8.26 -6.37
N GLY A 173 4.02 -9.39 -5.73
CA GLY A 173 4.05 -9.55 -4.28
C GLY A 173 2.71 -9.29 -3.57
N LEU A 174 1.72 -8.72 -4.25
CA LEU A 174 0.41 -8.43 -3.65
C LEU A 174 -0.35 -9.72 -3.29
N PHE A 175 -0.19 -10.78 -4.07
CA PHE A 175 -0.88 -12.06 -3.93
C PHE A 175 0.01 -13.17 -3.38
N ALA A 176 1.21 -12.86 -2.90
CA ALA A 176 2.22 -13.83 -2.49
C ALA A 176 1.69 -14.90 -1.53
N GLU A 177 0.98 -14.47 -0.47
CA GLU A 177 0.44 -15.37 0.55
C GLU A 177 -0.64 -16.30 -0.02
N SER A 178 -1.52 -15.78 -0.87
CA SER A 178 -2.58 -16.58 -1.49
C SER A 178 -2.02 -17.57 -2.53
N GLN A 179 -0.95 -17.21 -3.23
CA GLN A 179 -0.25 -18.10 -4.15
C GLN A 179 0.46 -19.21 -3.40
N LEU A 180 1.12 -18.89 -2.26
CA LEU A 180 1.80 -19.90 -1.45
C LEU A 180 0.83 -21.01 -0.97
N VAL A 181 -0.41 -20.64 -0.64
CA VAL A 181 -1.43 -21.60 -0.19
C VAL A 181 -1.97 -22.43 -1.35
N ARG A 182 -2.17 -21.83 -2.53
CA ARG A 182 -2.81 -22.48 -3.68
C ARG A 182 -1.84 -23.25 -4.58
N THR A 183 -0.68 -22.67 -4.82
CA THR A 183 0.31 -23.16 -5.80
C THR A 183 1.73 -22.87 -5.30
N PRO A 184 2.23 -23.65 -4.31
CA PRO A 184 3.54 -23.37 -3.71
C PRO A 184 4.69 -23.38 -4.74
N GLU A 185 4.59 -24.15 -5.81
CA GLU A 185 5.59 -24.23 -6.87
C GLU A 185 5.77 -22.91 -7.64
N THR A 186 4.69 -22.13 -7.81
CA THR A 186 4.73 -20.83 -8.51
C THR A 186 5.18 -19.68 -7.60
N ALA A 187 5.29 -19.89 -6.29
CA ALA A 187 5.76 -18.88 -5.34
C ALA A 187 7.20 -18.40 -5.65
N THR A 188 7.99 -19.22 -6.35
CA THR A 188 9.36 -18.85 -6.75
C THR A 188 9.43 -17.68 -7.72
N THR A 189 8.35 -17.36 -8.43
CA THR A 189 8.26 -16.29 -9.44
C THR A 189 7.63 -15.00 -8.89
N ASP A 190 7.47 -14.88 -7.57
CA ASP A 190 6.90 -13.71 -6.93
C ASP A 190 7.99 -12.79 -6.35
N THR A 191 7.83 -11.49 -6.51
CA THR A 191 8.75 -10.44 -6.07
C THR A 191 8.99 -10.49 -4.55
N LYS A 192 7.97 -10.76 -3.73
CA LYS A 192 8.10 -10.82 -2.28
C LYS A 192 9.03 -11.95 -1.84
N PHE A 193 8.92 -13.12 -2.49
CA PHE A 193 9.83 -14.25 -2.22
C PHE A 193 11.23 -14.04 -2.79
N ALA A 194 11.35 -13.36 -3.93
CA ALA A 194 12.66 -13.01 -4.50
C ALA A 194 13.42 -12.06 -3.54
N ILE A 195 12.75 -11.06 -2.98
CA ILE A 195 13.32 -10.19 -1.95
C ILE A 195 13.70 -11.00 -0.70
N GLY A 196 12.87 -11.95 -0.26
CA GLY A 196 13.18 -12.85 0.85
C GLY A 196 14.47 -13.64 0.62
N ARG A 197 14.73 -14.14 -0.60
CA ARG A 197 15.98 -14.83 -0.96
C ARG A 197 17.19 -13.91 -0.86
N ILE A 198 17.08 -12.65 -1.31
CA ILE A 198 18.16 -11.65 -1.17
C ILE A 198 18.48 -11.41 0.30
N ILE A 199 17.45 -11.23 1.13
CA ILE A 199 17.61 -11.03 2.59
C ILE A 199 18.33 -12.21 3.21
N THR A 200 17.88 -13.44 2.90
CA THR A 200 18.50 -14.68 3.41
C THR A 200 19.96 -14.79 3.00
N ALA A 201 20.28 -14.53 1.73
CA ALA A 201 21.64 -14.57 1.22
C ALA A 201 22.55 -13.49 1.87
N LEU A 202 22.02 -12.26 2.08
CA LEU A 202 22.75 -11.20 2.77
C LEU A 202 23.02 -11.56 4.23
N LEU A 203 22.05 -12.11 4.96
CA LEU A 203 22.22 -12.53 6.35
C LEU A 203 23.25 -13.67 6.45
N ALA A 204 23.15 -14.68 5.57
CA ALA A 204 24.10 -15.77 5.52
C ALA A 204 25.53 -15.27 5.25
N SER A 205 25.71 -14.29 4.37
CA SER A 205 27.02 -13.69 4.09
C SER A 205 27.63 -12.96 5.29
N GLN A 206 26.80 -12.49 6.24
CA GLN A 206 27.23 -11.85 7.47
C GLN A 206 27.30 -12.81 8.66
N GLN A 207 27.03 -14.10 8.45
CA GLN A 207 26.88 -15.11 9.49
C GLN A 207 25.82 -14.70 10.56
N ALA A 208 24.87 -13.90 10.17
CA ALA A 208 23.80 -13.38 11.02
C ALA A 208 22.60 -14.35 11.03
N PRO A 209 21.99 -14.62 12.21
CA PRO A 209 20.80 -15.45 12.25
C PRO A 209 19.59 -14.74 11.62
N PRO A 210 18.62 -15.48 11.02
CA PRO A 210 17.42 -14.89 10.41
C PRO A 210 16.62 -13.98 11.36
N THR A 211 16.70 -14.23 12.67
CA THR A 211 16.02 -13.42 13.71
C THR A 211 16.53 -11.97 13.77
N GLU A 212 17.75 -11.70 13.30
CA GLU A 212 18.26 -10.33 13.24
C GLU A 212 17.49 -9.46 12.27
N PHE A 213 17.00 -10.02 11.16
CA PHE A 213 16.16 -9.27 10.24
C PHE A 213 14.92 -8.67 10.90
N ASN A 214 14.28 -9.42 11.81
CA ASN A 214 13.10 -8.94 12.53
C ASN A 214 13.40 -7.80 13.52
N ARG A 215 14.67 -7.61 13.88
CA ARG A 215 15.13 -6.51 14.74
C ARG A 215 15.59 -5.29 13.95
N LEU A 216 15.74 -5.42 12.61
CA LEU A 216 16.12 -4.31 11.77
C LEU A 216 14.96 -3.32 11.68
N THR A 217 15.22 -2.09 12.08
CA THR A 217 14.31 -0.97 11.81
C THR A 217 14.61 -0.45 10.41
N PRO A 218 13.67 -0.52 9.44
CA PRO A 218 13.85 0.11 8.14
C PRO A 218 14.15 1.60 8.31
N LEU A 219 14.71 2.23 7.29
CA LEU A 219 14.91 3.68 7.31
C LEU A 219 13.53 4.36 7.31
N ALA A 220 13.32 5.29 8.25
CA ALA A 220 12.07 6.02 8.32
C ALA A 220 12.03 7.12 7.24
N SER A 221 10.88 7.26 6.59
CA SER A 221 10.58 8.42 5.78
C SER A 221 9.61 9.31 6.54
N HIS A 222 10.13 10.37 7.16
CA HIS A 222 9.33 11.31 7.96
C HIS A 222 8.24 12.00 7.15
N GLU A 223 8.45 12.21 5.84
CA GLU A 223 7.47 12.84 4.95
C GLU A 223 6.21 11.98 4.77
N LEU A 224 6.31 10.66 4.90
CA LEU A 224 5.20 9.74 4.72
C LEU A 224 4.30 9.60 5.96
N VAL A 225 4.79 9.94 7.14
CA VAL A 225 4.04 9.83 8.39
C VAL A 225 2.87 10.81 8.44
N GLN A 226 3.04 12.00 7.84
CA GLN A 226 2.06 13.09 7.89
C GLN A 226 1.20 13.18 6.62
N ALA A 227 1.60 12.52 5.53
CA ALA A 227 0.86 12.56 4.27
C ALA A 227 -0.31 11.56 4.27
N PRO A 228 -1.51 11.95 3.81
CA PRO A 228 -2.57 10.98 3.55
C PRO A 228 -2.11 9.98 2.49
N LEU A 229 -2.57 8.73 2.62
CA LEU A 229 -2.38 7.72 1.57
C LEU A 229 -2.98 8.24 0.26
N GLN A 230 -2.17 8.36 -0.75
CA GLN A 230 -2.58 8.93 -2.03
C GLN A 230 -2.19 8.04 -3.20
N PHE A 231 -2.94 8.20 -4.30
CA PHE A 231 -2.63 7.58 -5.58
C PHE A 231 -2.67 8.63 -6.69
N PRO A 232 -1.65 8.77 -7.52
CA PRO A 232 -0.33 8.12 -7.41
C PRO A 232 0.39 8.50 -6.12
N ASN A 233 1.28 7.60 -5.65
CA ASN A 233 2.05 7.87 -4.45
C ASN A 233 3.21 8.80 -4.80
N THR A 234 3.27 9.95 -4.15
CA THR A 234 4.32 10.98 -4.36
C THR A 234 5.55 10.73 -3.49
N LEU A 235 5.96 9.47 -3.33
CA LEU A 235 7.27 9.20 -2.72
C LEU A 235 8.36 10.00 -3.45
N PRO A 236 9.31 10.59 -2.74
CA PRO A 236 10.35 11.39 -3.38
C PRO A 236 11.06 10.57 -4.45
N ALA A 237 11.34 11.23 -5.59
CA ALA A 237 12.11 10.59 -6.66
C ALA A 237 13.50 10.21 -6.13
N PRO A 238 14.06 9.08 -6.57
CA PRO A 238 15.42 8.72 -6.20
C PRO A 238 16.38 9.81 -6.61
N ALA A 239 17.28 10.20 -5.69
CA ALA A 239 18.36 11.10 -6.04
C ALA A 239 19.25 10.44 -7.12
N PRO A 240 19.81 11.20 -8.07
CA PRO A 240 20.64 10.64 -9.13
C PRO A 240 21.83 9.86 -8.55
N MET A 241 22.01 8.63 -9.04
CA MET A 241 22.94 7.63 -8.51
C MET A 241 24.43 8.03 -8.48
N ALA A 242 24.81 9.02 -9.27
CA ALA A 242 26.22 9.38 -9.52
C ALA A 242 27.01 9.87 -8.30
N SER A 243 26.39 10.15 -7.17
CA SER A 243 27.01 10.78 -6.01
C SER A 243 26.92 9.98 -4.70
N HIS A 244 26.37 8.77 -4.71
CA HIS A 244 26.23 7.99 -3.49
C HIS A 244 27.38 6.99 -3.34
N PRO A 245 28.03 6.92 -2.15
CA PRO A 245 29.03 5.88 -1.89
C PRO A 245 28.36 4.49 -1.96
N PRO A 246 29.12 3.42 -2.35
CA PRO A 246 28.60 2.06 -2.38
C PRO A 246 27.92 1.70 -1.05
N PRO A 247 26.75 1.06 -1.08
CA PRO A 247 26.00 0.73 0.12
C PRO A 247 26.73 -0.35 0.96
N THR A 248 26.46 -0.37 2.25
CA THR A 248 26.85 -1.50 3.09
C THR A 248 25.79 -2.61 3.02
N ALA A 249 26.17 -3.84 3.34
CA ALA A 249 25.23 -4.97 3.39
C ALA A 249 24.08 -4.70 4.38
N GLY A 250 24.34 -4.04 5.52
CA GLY A 250 23.30 -3.62 6.46
C GLY A 250 22.35 -2.56 5.88
N GLN A 251 22.84 -1.65 5.04
CA GLN A 251 21.98 -0.71 4.31
C GLN A 251 21.09 -1.42 3.29
N LEU A 252 21.63 -2.40 2.56
CA LEU A 252 20.83 -3.23 1.63
C LEU A 252 19.75 -4.01 2.36
N LEU A 253 20.03 -4.58 3.54
CA LEU A 253 19.03 -5.25 4.37
C LEU A 253 17.91 -4.30 4.80
N LYS A 254 18.24 -3.09 5.27
CA LYS A 254 17.24 -2.06 5.65
C LYS A 254 16.41 -1.62 4.45
N LEU A 255 17.03 -1.51 3.29
CA LEU A 255 16.36 -1.18 2.05
C LEU A 255 15.34 -2.26 1.65
N MET A 256 15.77 -3.54 1.69
CA MET A 256 14.87 -4.67 1.40
C MET A 256 13.71 -4.75 2.40
N ALA A 257 13.95 -4.48 3.68
CA ALA A 257 12.90 -4.38 4.68
C ALA A 257 11.90 -3.25 4.35
N GLY A 258 12.37 -2.11 3.86
CA GLY A 258 11.53 -1.01 3.42
C GLY A 258 10.67 -1.35 2.20
N VAL A 259 11.21 -2.10 1.23
CA VAL A 259 10.44 -2.59 0.06
C VAL A 259 9.37 -3.61 0.48
N LEU A 260 9.69 -4.56 1.37
CA LEU A 260 8.70 -5.49 1.92
C LEU A 260 7.59 -4.75 2.67
N ASN A 261 7.95 -3.72 3.43
CA ASN A 261 6.95 -2.85 4.06
C ASN A 261 6.06 -2.14 3.04
N ARG A 262 6.63 -1.64 1.94
CA ARG A 262 5.85 -1.02 0.87
C ARG A 262 4.84 -1.98 0.25
N LEU A 263 5.25 -3.22 -0.05
CA LEU A 263 4.34 -4.26 -0.52
C LEU A 263 3.22 -4.53 0.49
N THR A 264 3.57 -4.62 1.78
CA THR A 264 2.58 -4.84 2.84
C THR A 264 1.62 -3.64 2.99
N VAL A 265 2.11 -2.41 2.86
CA VAL A 265 1.27 -1.20 2.86
C VAL A 265 0.27 -1.24 1.71
N ASN A 266 0.70 -1.62 0.49
CA ASN A 266 -0.21 -1.76 -0.64
C ASN A 266 -1.27 -2.85 -0.40
N GLN A 267 -0.91 -3.98 0.22
CA GLN A 267 -1.85 -5.04 0.61
C GLN A 267 -2.89 -4.53 1.62
N LEU A 268 -2.44 -3.92 2.72
CA LEU A 268 -3.32 -3.41 3.77
C LEU A 268 -4.21 -2.25 3.28
N HIS A 269 -3.64 -1.36 2.47
CA HIS A 269 -4.39 -0.26 1.88
C HIS A 269 -5.48 -0.78 0.91
N SER A 270 -5.15 -1.76 0.08
CA SER A 270 -6.12 -2.44 -0.80
C SER A 270 -7.26 -3.06 0.01
N GLN A 271 -6.96 -3.72 1.13
CA GLN A 271 -7.97 -4.28 2.03
C GLN A 271 -8.89 -3.20 2.63
N ILE A 272 -8.33 -2.07 3.09
CA ILE A 272 -9.13 -0.96 3.63
C ILE A 272 -10.07 -0.38 2.58
N LEU A 273 -9.57 -0.17 1.36
CA LEU A 273 -10.39 0.35 0.27
C LEU A 273 -11.50 -0.61 -0.13
N SER A 274 -11.22 -1.93 -0.14
CA SER A 274 -12.20 -2.96 -0.46
C SER A 274 -13.29 -3.08 0.61
N THR A 275 -12.96 -2.89 1.90
CA THR A 275 -13.94 -3.02 2.99
C THR A 275 -14.84 -1.79 3.16
N ARG A 276 -14.40 -0.60 2.73
CA ARG A 276 -15.22 0.63 2.82
C ARG A 276 -16.49 0.58 1.98
N GLY A 277 -16.51 -0.23 0.92
CA GLY A 277 -17.69 -0.43 0.06
C GLY A 277 -18.73 -1.41 0.61
N SER A 278 -18.47 -2.11 1.72
CA SER A 278 -19.25 -3.29 2.12
C SER A 278 -20.38 -3.06 3.12
N SER A 279 -20.56 -1.86 3.70
CA SER A 279 -21.57 -1.67 4.76
C SER A 279 -23.00 -1.52 4.27
N ASP A 280 -23.27 -1.06 3.02
CA ASP A 280 -24.58 -1.04 2.34
C ASP A 280 -24.46 -0.77 0.82
N GLY A 281 -23.23 -0.63 0.31
CA GLY A 281 -22.92 -0.34 -1.09
C GLY A 281 -22.68 -1.62 -1.92
N PRO A 282 -22.48 -1.45 -3.25
CA PRO A 282 -22.08 -2.55 -4.13
C PRO A 282 -20.74 -3.13 -3.66
N ALA A 283 -20.56 -4.45 -3.84
CA ALA A 283 -19.30 -5.11 -3.53
C ALA A 283 -18.16 -4.41 -4.31
N GLN A 284 -17.17 -3.92 -3.59
CA GLN A 284 -16.04 -3.21 -4.18
C GLN A 284 -14.74 -3.93 -3.82
N ALA A 285 -13.94 -4.23 -4.82
CA ALA A 285 -12.59 -4.70 -4.64
C ALA A 285 -11.60 -3.69 -5.22
N THR A 286 -10.56 -3.36 -4.48
CA THR A 286 -9.52 -2.43 -4.91
C THR A 286 -8.14 -3.05 -4.73
N TRP A 287 -7.29 -2.95 -5.73
CA TRP A 287 -5.90 -3.42 -5.70
C TRP A 287 -4.96 -2.30 -6.07
N LEU A 288 -3.88 -2.17 -5.31
CA LEU A 288 -2.82 -1.20 -5.49
C LEU A 288 -1.51 -1.92 -5.77
N PHE A 289 -0.88 -1.59 -6.89
CA PHE A 289 0.37 -2.20 -7.33
C PHE A 289 1.45 -1.14 -7.52
N ASP A 290 2.65 -1.47 -7.10
CA ASP A 290 3.89 -0.81 -7.48
C ASP A 290 4.70 -1.82 -8.29
N LEU A 291 4.78 -1.60 -9.59
CA LEU A 291 5.39 -2.52 -10.53
C LEU A 291 6.68 -1.92 -11.08
N PRO A 292 7.86 -2.43 -10.68
CA PRO A 292 9.12 -2.00 -11.25
C PRO A 292 9.29 -2.57 -12.67
N TRP A 293 9.90 -1.79 -13.55
CA TRP A 293 10.28 -2.17 -14.90
C TRP A 293 11.61 -1.53 -15.27
N LEU A 294 12.31 -2.07 -16.28
CA LEU A 294 13.61 -1.56 -16.73
C LEU A 294 13.43 -0.70 -18.00
N SER A 295 14.00 0.49 -17.97
CA SER A 295 14.10 1.34 -19.16
C SER A 295 15.01 0.73 -20.22
N PRO A 296 15.06 1.23 -21.46
CA PRO A 296 15.99 0.75 -22.49
C PRO A 296 17.47 0.86 -22.06
N LEU A 297 17.78 1.75 -21.13
CA LEU A 297 19.11 1.93 -20.56
C LEU A 297 19.38 1.02 -19.35
N GLY A 298 18.43 0.13 -18.98
CA GLY A 298 18.55 -0.73 -17.81
C GLY A 298 18.25 -0.02 -16.49
N GLU A 299 17.75 1.22 -16.51
CA GLU A 299 17.41 1.94 -15.29
C GLU A 299 16.06 1.47 -14.74
N PRO A 300 15.96 1.15 -13.44
CA PRO A 300 14.70 0.82 -12.83
C PRO A 300 13.74 2.01 -12.77
N LYS A 301 12.53 1.80 -13.22
CA LYS A 301 11.41 2.73 -13.20
C LYS A 301 10.22 2.09 -12.48
N LEU A 302 9.23 2.90 -12.10
CA LEU A 302 8.06 2.44 -11.40
C LEU A 302 6.78 2.75 -12.18
N ALA A 303 5.93 1.74 -12.35
CA ALA A 303 4.54 1.91 -12.75
C ALA A 303 3.65 1.67 -11.53
N GLN A 304 2.78 2.63 -11.22
CA GLN A 304 1.80 2.50 -10.16
C GLN A 304 0.43 2.23 -10.78
N ILE A 305 -0.23 1.18 -10.33
CA ILE A 305 -1.53 0.76 -10.86
C ILE A 305 -2.52 0.66 -9.71
N ARG A 306 -3.70 1.23 -9.93
CA ARG A 306 -4.87 1.04 -9.07
C ARG A 306 -5.99 0.45 -9.92
N ILE A 307 -6.46 -0.72 -9.54
CA ILE A 307 -7.58 -1.42 -10.16
C ILE A 307 -8.73 -1.44 -9.17
N GLU A 308 -9.91 -1.00 -9.60
CA GLU A 308 -11.14 -1.07 -8.83
C GLU A 308 -12.17 -1.88 -9.59
N HIS A 309 -12.85 -2.75 -8.89
CA HIS A 309 -13.94 -3.55 -9.41
C HIS A 309 -15.20 -3.24 -8.59
N GLN A 310 -16.28 -2.91 -9.25
CA GLN A 310 -17.55 -2.56 -8.62
C GLN A 310 -18.70 -3.32 -9.28
N ASP A 311 -19.52 -4.01 -8.47
CA ASP A 311 -20.74 -4.66 -8.92
C ASP A 311 -21.94 -3.81 -8.54
N HIS A 312 -22.54 -3.16 -9.53
CA HIS A 312 -23.75 -2.36 -9.33
C HIS A 312 -24.99 -3.25 -9.48
N ARG A 313 -25.83 -3.28 -8.44
CA ARG A 313 -27.16 -3.89 -8.54
C ARG A 313 -28.08 -2.93 -9.27
N GLY A 314 -28.61 -3.32 -10.41
CA GLY A 314 -29.60 -2.54 -11.14
C GLY A 314 -30.86 -2.24 -10.31
N PRO A 315 -31.63 -1.19 -10.65
CA PRO A 315 -32.86 -0.84 -9.97
C PRO A 315 -33.88 -2.01 -10.02
N GLN A 316 -34.66 -2.15 -8.96
CA GLN A 316 -35.57 -3.29 -8.68
C GLN A 316 -36.81 -3.36 -9.59
N THR A 317 -36.71 -3.15 -10.89
CA THR A 317 -37.90 -3.05 -11.77
C THR A 317 -38.12 -4.23 -12.71
N SER A 318 -37.45 -5.36 -12.59
CA SER A 318 -37.80 -6.54 -13.36
C SER A 318 -37.17 -7.84 -12.81
N ALA A 319 -37.81 -8.97 -13.12
CA ALA A 319 -37.56 -10.32 -12.59
C ALA A 319 -36.13 -10.90 -12.83
N ALA A 320 -35.25 -10.22 -13.49
CA ALA A 320 -33.83 -10.58 -13.67
C ALA A 320 -32.95 -9.47 -13.11
N ARG A 321 -32.31 -9.71 -11.96
CA ARG A 321 -31.29 -8.83 -11.36
C ARG A 321 -30.05 -8.87 -12.25
N ALA A 322 -29.95 -7.98 -13.24
CA ALA A 322 -28.71 -7.80 -13.99
C ALA A 322 -27.72 -7.05 -13.10
N THR A 323 -26.67 -7.74 -12.67
CA THR A 323 -25.53 -7.12 -12.02
C THR A 323 -24.65 -6.51 -13.10
N VAL A 324 -24.45 -5.19 -13.08
CA VAL A 324 -23.54 -4.50 -14.02
C VAL A 324 -22.18 -4.41 -13.33
N THR A 325 -21.22 -5.12 -13.89
CA THR A 325 -19.83 -5.09 -13.46
C THR A 325 -19.09 -3.93 -14.12
N GLU A 326 -18.39 -3.14 -13.32
CA GLU A 326 -17.62 -2.00 -13.77
C GLU A 326 -16.19 -2.07 -13.24
N TRP A 327 -15.21 -1.84 -14.12
CA TRP A 327 -13.80 -1.82 -13.79
C TRP A 327 -13.22 -0.42 -14.02
N TYR A 328 -12.43 0.04 -13.08
CA TYR A 328 -11.64 1.25 -13.19
C TYR A 328 -10.16 0.89 -13.06
N LEU A 329 -9.38 1.29 -14.04
CA LEU A 329 -7.93 1.17 -14.03
C LEU A 329 -7.33 2.58 -14.01
N ASN A 330 -6.50 2.86 -13.03
CA ASN A 330 -5.67 4.05 -13.00
C ASN A 330 -4.20 3.61 -13.05
N LEU A 331 -3.45 4.17 -13.99
CA LEU A 331 -2.04 3.89 -14.20
C LEU A 331 -1.26 5.20 -14.16
N ALA A 332 -0.18 5.22 -13.40
CA ALA A 332 0.78 6.31 -13.35
C ALA A 332 2.18 5.76 -13.63
N LEU A 333 2.89 6.33 -14.58
CA LEU A 333 4.26 5.95 -14.94
C LEU A 333 5.01 7.15 -15.50
N GLU A 334 6.34 7.06 -15.44
CA GLU A 334 7.23 8.08 -15.99
C GLU A 334 8.28 7.43 -16.90
N PRO A 335 7.97 7.25 -18.20
CA PRO A 335 8.95 6.76 -19.17
C PRO A 335 10.00 7.83 -19.46
N ASP A 336 11.18 7.37 -19.93
CA ASP A 336 12.24 8.29 -20.32
C ASP A 336 11.80 9.25 -21.40
N HIS A 337 12.20 10.52 -21.28
CA HIS A 337 11.93 11.61 -22.23
C HIS A 337 10.45 12.02 -22.39
N THR A 338 9.48 11.31 -21.85
CA THR A 338 8.06 11.66 -21.95
C THR A 338 7.54 12.48 -20.78
N GLY A 339 8.17 12.36 -19.62
CA GLY A 339 7.67 12.90 -18.35
C GLY A 339 6.50 12.07 -17.80
N PRO A 340 5.89 12.52 -16.69
CA PRO A 340 4.79 11.83 -16.05
C PRO A 340 3.59 11.62 -16.97
N LEU A 341 3.09 10.39 -17.00
CA LEU A 341 1.90 9.97 -17.71
C LEU A 341 0.90 9.35 -16.75
N HIS A 342 -0.36 9.71 -16.91
CA HIS A 342 -1.45 9.13 -16.13
C HIS A 342 -2.55 8.65 -17.08
N PHE A 343 -3.10 7.49 -16.78
CA PHE A 343 -4.19 6.88 -17.54
C PHE A 343 -5.32 6.56 -16.58
N GLU A 344 -6.53 6.94 -16.94
CA GLU A 344 -7.76 6.45 -16.32
C GLU A 344 -8.54 5.69 -17.39
N VAL A 345 -8.82 4.44 -17.16
CA VAL A 345 -9.60 3.58 -18.04
C VAL A 345 -10.80 3.07 -17.28
N ARG A 346 -11.95 3.16 -17.89
CA ARG A 346 -13.21 2.64 -17.37
C ARG A 346 -13.74 1.61 -18.36
N LEU A 347 -13.99 0.41 -17.86
CA LEU A 347 -14.61 -0.67 -18.62
C LEU A 347 -15.93 -1.03 -17.95
N ARG A 348 -17.02 -0.89 -18.69
CA ARG A 348 -18.36 -1.24 -18.26
C ARG A 348 -18.96 -2.21 -19.25
N GLN A 349 -19.15 -3.46 -18.84
CA GLN A 349 -19.51 -4.55 -19.76
C GLN A 349 -18.52 -4.64 -20.91
N GLU A 350 -18.90 -4.30 -22.12
CA GLU A 350 -18.07 -4.30 -23.32
C GLU A 350 -17.67 -2.90 -23.79
N SER A 351 -18.15 -1.84 -23.09
CA SER A 351 -17.82 -0.45 -23.42
C SER A 351 -16.61 0.04 -22.63
N VAL A 352 -15.61 0.58 -23.34
CA VAL A 352 -14.37 1.12 -22.74
C VAL A 352 -14.25 2.61 -23.03
N SER A 353 -13.97 3.39 -21.99
CA SER A 353 -13.57 4.80 -22.10
C SER A 353 -12.22 5.01 -21.45
N ALA A 354 -11.41 5.93 -21.96
CA ALA A 354 -10.08 6.20 -21.46
C ALA A 354 -9.78 7.69 -21.46
N ARG A 355 -9.03 8.12 -20.44
CA ARG A 355 -8.50 9.48 -20.35
C ARG A 355 -7.01 9.42 -20.04
N VAL A 356 -6.23 10.18 -20.79
CA VAL A 356 -4.78 10.22 -20.66
C VAL A 356 -4.34 11.64 -20.30
N TRP A 357 -3.45 11.77 -19.34
CA TRP A 357 -2.81 13.04 -18.99
C TRP A 357 -1.32 12.95 -19.26
N ALA A 358 -0.77 14.02 -19.83
CA ALA A 358 0.65 14.22 -19.99
C ALA A 358 1.02 15.66 -19.63
N GLU A 359 2.09 15.84 -18.88
CA GLU A 359 2.54 17.18 -18.51
C GLU A 359 3.21 17.92 -19.68
N ARG A 360 3.98 17.19 -20.49
CA ARG A 360 4.74 17.77 -21.61
C ARG A 360 3.88 17.90 -22.88
N PRO A 361 3.82 19.09 -23.50
CA PRO A 361 3.03 19.28 -24.73
C PRO A 361 3.47 18.39 -25.90
N ALA A 362 4.79 18.08 -25.98
CA ALA A 362 5.31 17.20 -27.03
C ALA A 362 4.79 15.75 -26.85
N THR A 363 4.74 15.28 -25.62
CA THR A 363 4.19 13.97 -25.27
C THR A 363 2.69 13.91 -25.55
N LEU A 364 1.95 14.97 -25.19
CA LEU A 364 0.52 15.07 -25.46
C LEU A 364 0.21 14.94 -26.95
N ARG A 365 0.98 15.62 -27.82
CA ARG A 365 0.83 15.49 -29.28
C ARG A 365 1.06 14.06 -29.75
N ARG A 366 2.13 13.40 -29.29
CA ARG A 366 2.41 12.00 -29.64
C ARG A 366 1.30 11.04 -29.20
N ILE A 367 0.72 11.27 -28.01
CA ILE A 367 -0.42 10.49 -27.54
C ILE A 367 -1.63 10.74 -28.47
N HIS A 368 -1.92 11.99 -28.79
CA HIS A 368 -3.02 12.34 -29.67
C HIS A 368 -2.91 11.65 -31.04
N ASP A 369 -1.70 11.64 -31.62
CA ASP A 369 -1.42 10.96 -32.90
C ASP A 369 -1.59 9.43 -32.79
N GLY A 370 -1.39 8.84 -31.62
CA GLY A 370 -1.56 7.41 -31.33
C GLY A 370 -3.00 6.98 -31.00
N LEU A 371 -3.93 7.92 -30.72
CA LEU A 371 -5.31 7.59 -30.34
C LEU A 371 -6.07 6.75 -31.40
N PRO A 372 -5.95 7.01 -32.70
CA PRO A 372 -6.62 6.19 -33.73
C PRO A 372 -6.21 4.71 -33.64
N ALA A 373 -4.89 4.45 -33.49
CA ALA A 373 -4.38 3.10 -33.36
C ALA A 373 -4.87 2.41 -32.07
N LEU A 374 -4.93 3.15 -30.95
CA LEU A 374 -5.48 2.64 -29.70
C LEU A 374 -6.96 2.27 -29.86
N ARG A 375 -7.77 3.13 -30.47
CA ARG A 375 -9.19 2.84 -30.74
C ARG A 375 -9.36 1.60 -31.60
N GLN A 376 -8.58 1.49 -32.68
CA GLN A 376 -8.60 0.31 -33.54
C GLN A 376 -8.21 -0.97 -32.78
N GLY A 377 -7.17 -0.91 -31.94
CA GLY A 377 -6.73 -2.06 -31.11
C GLY A 377 -7.79 -2.51 -30.11
N LEU A 378 -8.46 -1.56 -29.45
CA LEU A 378 -9.56 -1.86 -28.51
C LEU A 378 -10.78 -2.45 -29.25
N GLY A 379 -11.14 -1.91 -30.41
CA GLY A 379 -12.20 -2.46 -31.25
C GLY A 379 -11.89 -3.88 -31.76
N ALA A 380 -10.64 -4.16 -32.09
CA ALA A 380 -10.20 -5.51 -32.50
C ALA A 380 -10.32 -6.55 -31.38
N LEU A 381 -10.37 -6.12 -30.10
CA LEU A 381 -10.64 -6.97 -28.93
C LEU A 381 -12.15 -7.18 -28.68
N GLY A 382 -13.01 -6.64 -29.56
CA GLY A 382 -14.46 -6.73 -29.40
C GLY A 382 -15.07 -5.70 -28.44
N LEU A 383 -14.29 -4.68 -28.04
CA LEU A 383 -14.77 -3.65 -27.14
C LEU A 383 -15.42 -2.48 -27.91
N GLU A 384 -16.53 -1.99 -27.40
CA GLU A 384 -17.13 -0.74 -27.85
C GLU A 384 -16.32 0.43 -27.28
N VAL A 385 -15.69 1.21 -28.18
CA VAL A 385 -14.82 2.32 -27.77
C VAL A 385 -15.64 3.59 -27.62
N GLY A 386 -15.88 3.98 -26.37
CA GLY A 386 -16.52 5.23 -26.00
C GLY A 386 -15.57 6.43 -26.11
N GLU A 387 -15.66 7.34 -25.14
CA GLU A 387 -14.82 8.52 -25.09
C GLU A 387 -13.35 8.16 -24.79
N VAL A 388 -12.45 8.56 -25.69
CA VAL A 388 -10.99 8.50 -25.47
C VAL A 388 -10.45 9.91 -25.64
N ASP A 389 -9.94 10.48 -24.54
CA ASP A 389 -9.58 11.89 -24.43
C ASP A 389 -8.15 12.06 -23.89
N CYS A 390 -7.49 13.17 -24.28
CA CYS A 390 -6.15 13.53 -23.81
C CYS A 390 -6.18 14.92 -23.18
N LYS A 391 -5.54 15.07 -22.02
CA LYS A 391 -5.46 16.33 -21.30
C LYS A 391 -4.03 16.66 -20.90
N GLN A 392 -3.72 17.95 -20.91
CA GLN A 392 -2.45 18.41 -20.35
C GLN A 392 -2.52 18.50 -18.82
N GLY A 393 -1.45 18.11 -18.15
CA GLY A 393 -1.33 18.14 -16.70
C GLY A 393 -1.45 16.77 -16.05
N SER A 394 -1.95 16.73 -14.84
CA SER A 394 -2.14 15.51 -14.04
C SER A 394 -3.57 15.42 -13.51
N PRO A 395 -4.10 14.22 -13.28
CA PRO A 395 -5.40 14.05 -12.64
C PRO A 395 -5.35 14.48 -11.17
N HIS A 396 -6.52 14.73 -10.58
CA HIS A 396 -6.59 14.99 -9.14
C HIS A 396 -6.15 13.76 -8.36
N ASN A 397 -5.20 13.94 -7.44
CA ASN A 397 -4.72 12.87 -6.59
C ASN A 397 -5.85 12.31 -5.71
N ARG A 398 -6.05 11.01 -5.76
CA ARG A 398 -7.00 10.33 -4.87
C ARG A 398 -6.32 10.11 -3.51
N ARG A 399 -6.87 10.71 -2.47
CA ARG A 399 -6.35 10.64 -1.10
C ARG A 399 -7.25 9.76 -0.24
N THR A 400 -6.65 8.87 0.52
CA THR A 400 -7.34 8.08 1.53
C THR A 400 -6.94 8.60 2.91
N GLN A 401 -7.90 9.11 3.66
CA GLN A 401 -7.68 9.50 5.06
C GLN A 401 -7.96 8.29 5.96
N LEU A 402 -7.04 8.00 6.84
CA LEU A 402 -7.28 7.05 7.93
C LEU A 402 -8.07 7.78 9.02
N GLU A 403 -9.17 7.19 9.46
CA GLU A 403 -10.01 7.75 10.53
C GLU A 403 -9.30 7.80 11.89
N GLN A 404 -8.23 7.01 12.05
CA GLN A 404 -7.38 7.08 13.23
C GLN A 404 -6.31 8.15 13.00
N ARG A 405 -6.38 9.23 13.77
CA ARG A 405 -5.24 10.14 13.96
C ARG A 405 -4.09 9.30 14.50
N MET A 406 -2.97 9.27 13.79
CA MET A 406 -1.72 8.81 14.40
C MET A 406 -1.45 9.68 15.61
N VAL A 407 -1.26 9.05 16.76
CA VAL A 407 -0.87 9.75 17.99
C VAL A 407 0.45 10.44 17.67
N ASP A 408 0.47 11.77 17.78
CA ASP A 408 1.70 12.56 17.73
C ASP A 408 2.55 12.11 18.93
N THR A 409 3.47 11.18 18.71
CA THR A 409 4.56 10.94 19.64
C THR A 409 5.57 12.06 19.45
N LYS A 410 5.29 13.21 20.04
CA LYS A 410 6.34 14.16 20.39
C LYS A 410 7.15 13.50 21.51
N ALA A 411 8.27 12.91 21.12
CA ALA A 411 9.34 12.59 22.06
C ALA A 411 10.06 13.87 22.45
#